data_199f9cd1466619ea29c544732aefa5b7
#
_entry.id   199f9cd1466619ea29c544732aefa5b7
#
_cell.length_a   1.000
_cell.length_b   1.000
_cell.length_c   1.000
_cell.angle_alpha   90.00
_cell.angle_beta   90.00
_cell.angle_gamma   90.00
#
_symmetry.space_group_name_H-M   'P 1'
#
loop_
_entity.id
_entity.type
_entity.pdbx_description
1 polymer ?
#
loop_
_entity_poly.entity_id
_entity_poly.type
_entity_poly.pdbx_seq_one_letter_code
_entity_poly.pdbx_strand_id
1 'polypeptide(L)' 'MKNTVRVERAILDITQQDLAAAVGVSRQTINSIESGKYVPSTVLALKVARYFQKPTDSIFMLDEND' A
#
# COMPACT_ATOMS: atom_id res chain seq x y z
N MET A 1 6.68 -10.16 -0.54
CA MET A 1 5.70 -9.58 -1.48
C MET A 1 6.16 -8.19 -1.88
N LYS A 2 5.99 -7.86 -3.15
CA LYS A 2 6.34 -6.55 -3.70
C LYS A 2 5.11 -5.66 -3.74
N ASN A 3 5.33 -4.35 -3.76
CA ASN A 3 4.23 -3.41 -3.96
C ASN A 3 4.70 -2.13 -4.62
N THR A 4 3.75 -1.38 -5.16
CA THR A 4 3.98 -0.10 -5.83
C THR A 4 3.38 1.06 -5.04
N VAL A 5 3.11 0.88 -3.75
CA VAL A 5 2.40 1.90 -2.94
C VAL A 5 3.12 3.25 -2.99
N ARG A 6 4.45 3.26 -2.84
CA ARG A 6 5.23 4.50 -2.91
C ARG A 6 5.07 5.19 -4.25
N VAL A 7 5.11 4.42 -5.34
CA VAL A 7 4.96 4.96 -6.70
C VAL A 7 3.57 5.56 -6.88
N GLU A 8 2.54 4.86 -6.43
CA GLU A 8 1.17 5.36 -6.54
C GLU A 8 0.96 6.62 -5.72
N ARG A 9 1.56 6.68 -4.51
CA ARG A 9 1.52 7.91 -3.72
C ARG A 9 2.19 9.07 -4.44
N ALA A 10 3.35 8.81 -5.04
CA ALA A 10 4.09 9.85 -5.76
C ALA A 10 3.28 10.38 -6.93
N ILE A 11 2.57 9.51 -7.65
CA ILE A 11 1.72 9.92 -8.77
C ILE A 11 0.62 10.88 -8.29
N LEU A 12 0.04 10.61 -7.12
CA LEU A 12 -1.01 11.46 -6.55
C LEU A 12 -0.46 12.61 -5.70
N ASP A 13 0.85 12.67 -5.50
CA ASP A 13 1.52 13.69 -4.69
C ASP A 13 0.94 13.74 -3.27
N ILE A 14 0.77 12.57 -2.66
CA ILE A 14 0.29 12.46 -1.28
C ILE A 14 1.37 11.85 -0.39
N THR A 15 1.29 12.16 0.92
CA THR A 15 2.24 11.66 1.91
C THR A 15 1.81 10.29 2.44
N GLN A 16 2.73 9.61 3.13
CA GLN A 16 2.39 8.39 3.85
C GLN A 16 1.26 8.64 4.86
N GLN A 17 1.29 9.79 5.54
CA GLN A 17 0.25 10.14 6.50
C GLN A 17 -1.10 10.32 5.83
N ASP A 18 -1.13 10.93 4.66
CA ASP A 18 -2.38 11.10 3.91
C ASP A 18 -3.00 9.75 3.57
N LEU A 19 -2.21 8.82 3.06
CA LEU A 19 -2.70 7.48 2.74
C LEU A 19 -3.12 6.75 4.01
N ALA A 20 -2.32 6.83 5.06
CA ALA A 20 -2.63 6.17 6.34
C ALA A 20 -3.99 6.62 6.87
N ALA A 21 -4.25 7.92 6.87
CA ALA A 21 -5.53 8.48 7.32
C ALA A 21 -6.68 7.96 6.45
N ALA A 22 -6.47 7.90 5.14
CA ALA A 22 -7.52 7.48 4.20
C ALA A 22 -7.92 6.02 4.39
N VAL A 23 -6.97 5.14 4.73
CA VAL A 23 -7.26 3.71 4.89
C VAL A 23 -7.35 3.26 6.35
N GLY A 24 -7.22 4.19 7.30
CA GLY A 24 -7.49 3.94 8.71
C GLY A 24 -6.38 3.23 9.47
N VAL A 25 -5.11 3.48 9.12
CA VAL A 25 -3.96 2.91 9.83
C VAL A 25 -2.98 4.02 10.19
N SER A 26 -1.90 3.67 10.92
CA SER A 26 -0.86 4.63 11.26
C SER A 26 0.09 4.87 10.08
N ARG A 27 0.76 6.01 10.07
CA ARG A 27 1.80 6.31 9.08
C ARG A 27 2.89 5.23 9.11
N GLN A 28 3.24 4.76 10.31
CA GLN A 28 4.26 3.72 10.45
C GLN A 28 3.87 2.43 9.75
N THR A 29 2.58 2.08 9.76
CA THR A 29 2.08 0.91 9.04
C THR A 29 2.31 1.07 7.53
N ILE A 30 2.02 2.23 6.96
CA ILE A 30 2.26 2.49 5.55
C ILE A 30 3.76 2.41 5.25
N ASN A 31 4.60 3.01 6.09
CA ASN A 31 6.04 2.95 5.91
C ASN A 31 6.55 1.49 5.91
N SER A 32 6.05 0.67 6.83
CA SER A 32 6.44 -0.74 6.92
C SER A 32 6.00 -1.54 5.69
N ILE A 33 4.82 -1.24 5.15
CA ILE A 33 4.33 -1.87 3.93
C ILE A 33 5.25 -1.49 2.76
N GLU A 34 5.54 -0.20 2.59
CA GLU A 34 6.36 0.28 1.47
C GLU A 34 7.77 -0.28 1.50
N SER A 35 8.32 -0.48 2.70
CA SER A 35 9.67 -1.03 2.86
C SER A 35 9.72 -2.56 2.79
N GLY A 36 8.59 -3.23 2.65
CA GLY A 36 8.53 -4.68 2.57
C GLY A 36 8.61 -5.41 3.91
N LYS A 37 8.56 -4.67 5.03
CA LYS A 37 8.66 -5.26 6.37
C LYS A 37 7.34 -5.82 6.87
N TYR A 38 6.23 -5.43 6.28
CA TYR A 38 4.90 -5.83 6.71
C TYR A 38 4.04 -6.11 5.49
N VAL A 39 3.43 -7.30 5.47
CA VAL A 39 2.47 -7.68 4.44
C VAL A 39 1.08 -7.29 4.98
N PRO A 40 0.35 -6.43 4.29
CA PRO A 40 -0.95 -6.00 4.79
C PRO A 40 -1.96 -7.14 4.83
N SER A 41 -2.95 -7.03 5.71
CA SER A 41 -4.10 -7.93 5.69
C SER A 41 -4.83 -7.79 4.36
N THR A 42 -5.65 -8.78 4.04
CA THR A 42 -6.47 -8.73 2.83
C THR A 42 -7.35 -7.48 2.81
N VAL A 43 -7.96 -7.14 3.94
CA VAL A 43 -8.83 -5.96 4.02
C VAL A 43 -8.03 -4.69 3.75
N LEU A 44 -6.86 -4.55 4.37
CA LEU A 44 -6.04 -3.36 4.18
C LEU A 44 -5.55 -3.25 2.73
N ALA A 45 -5.10 -4.36 2.14
CA ALA A 45 -4.67 -4.37 0.76
C ALA A 45 -5.78 -3.92 -0.19
N LEU A 46 -7.00 -4.40 0.04
CA LEU A 46 -8.16 -4.00 -0.78
C LEU A 46 -8.50 -2.51 -0.59
N LYS A 47 -8.40 -1.99 0.63
CA LYS A 47 -8.64 -0.57 0.90
C LYS A 47 -7.61 0.31 0.19
N VAL A 48 -6.34 -0.07 0.22
CA VAL A 48 -5.28 0.67 -0.44
C VAL A 48 -5.51 0.68 -1.96
N ALA A 49 -5.80 -0.49 -2.53
CA ALA A 49 -6.07 -0.59 -3.97
C ALA A 49 -7.28 0.24 -4.37
N ARG A 50 -8.35 0.21 -3.57
CA ARG A 50 -9.54 1.02 -3.81
C ARG A 50 -9.21 2.50 -3.79
N TYR A 51 -8.39 2.93 -2.83
CA TYR A 51 -7.99 4.34 -2.75
C TYR A 51 -7.30 4.80 -4.03
N PHE A 52 -6.41 3.96 -4.57
CA PHE A 52 -5.71 4.28 -5.82
C PHE A 52 -6.53 3.97 -7.07
N GLN A 53 -7.72 3.39 -6.92
CA GLN A 53 -8.62 3.04 -8.03
C GLN A 53 -7.96 2.10 -9.03
N LYS A 54 -7.25 1.10 -8.51
CA LYS A 54 -6.56 0.09 -9.31
C LYS A 54 -6.83 -1.31 -8.75
N PRO A 55 -6.72 -2.35 -9.59
CA PRO A 55 -6.83 -3.71 -9.09
C PRO A 55 -5.78 -4.01 -8.03
N THR A 56 -6.12 -4.83 -7.06
CA THR A 56 -5.22 -5.14 -5.94
C THR A 56 -3.90 -5.73 -6.43
N ASP A 57 -3.96 -6.60 -7.45
CA ASP A 57 -2.76 -7.26 -7.99
C ASP A 57 -1.91 -6.33 -8.87
N SER A 58 -2.38 -5.12 -9.15
CA SER A 58 -1.55 -4.07 -9.78
C SER A 58 -0.74 -3.31 -8.73
N ILE A 59 -1.13 -3.38 -7.46
CA ILE A 59 -0.47 -2.68 -6.36
C ILE A 59 0.41 -3.64 -5.57
N PHE A 60 -0.10 -4.85 -5.28
CA PHE A 60 0.60 -5.87 -4.51
C PHE A 60 0.84 -7.10 -5.38
N MET A 61 2.09 -7.52 -5.47
CA MET A 61 2.50 -8.64 -6.31
C MET A 61 3.28 -9.66 -5.51
N LEU A 62 3.07 -10.92 -5.83
CA LEU A 62 3.88 -12.00 -5.27
C LEU A 62 5.30 -11.93 -5.84
N ASP A 63 6.27 -12.31 -5.03
CA ASP A 63 7.64 -12.51 -5.51
C ASP A 63 8.00 -14.01 -5.42
N GLU A 64 9.23 -14.35 -5.79
CA GLU A 64 9.65 -15.75 -5.90
C GLU A 64 9.59 -16.49 -4.56
N ASN A 65 9.67 -15.77 -3.44
CA ASN A 65 9.73 -16.37 -2.11
C ASN A 65 8.36 -16.44 -1.41
N ASP A 66 7.33 -15.95 -2.07
CA ASP A 66 5.98 -15.96 -1.48
C ASP A 66 5.23 -17.27 -1.69
#